data_cf14485e68144cc73b9164e08642314d
#
_entry.id   cf14485e68144cc73b9164e08642314d
#
_cell.length_a   1.000
_cell.length_b   1.000
_cell.length_c   1.000
_cell.angle_alpha   90.00
_cell.angle_beta   90.00
_cell.angle_gamma   90.00
#
_symmetry.space_group_name_H-M   'P 1'
#
loop_
_entity.id
_entity.type
_entity.pdbx_description
1 polymer ?
#
loop_
_entity_poly.entity_id
_entity_poly.type
_entity_poly.pdbx_seq_one_letter_code
_entity_poly.pdbx_strand_id
1 'polypeptide(L)'
;MFSYCWSVRAFPLRKAPRGALSRAILPIVLAVLVAISSAHGAAGKRADNSGEVDTEHIFGFTEGSDIGEAGEKELEADSTGRFGKPGGSYNTVATALEAKYSFSDRFRLSANATVAYYDITGVNGIDDRRQAALQSVSFDARFRLFDREHAPFGLTLSVEPHRGFADEMSGEPADQYGAEFRVLADRELIPGRLFAAFNISYEPEQTRLRGSGETLRESTLGIGAALAMQVMPNVFIGAEARNLRHYDGLGLNGFGGQALYIGPTFYATFGARYFISAAWNVQVWGAVAGSSGALDLDNFERHLVKLRVGARF
;
A
#
# COMPACT_ATOMS: atom_id res chain seq x y z
N MET A 1 45.24 17.55 24.84
CA MET A 1 45.00 18.95 24.58
C MET A 1 45.06 19.18 23.06
N PHE A 2 43.98 18.88 22.36
CA PHE A 2 43.81 19.21 20.94
C PHE A 2 42.35 19.59 20.73
N SER A 3 42.10 20.89 20.58
CA SER A 3 40.79 21.48 20.25
C SER A 3 40.57 21.36 18.76
N TYR A 4 39.50 20.69 18.34
CA TYR A 4 38.98 20.80 16.96
C TYR A 4 37.81 21.76 16.96
N CYS A 5 38.00 22.91 16.36
CA CYS A 5 37.04 23.95 16.10
C CYS A 5 36.27 23.58 14.82
N TRP A 6 34.96 23.28 14.89
CA TRP A 6 34.10 23.09 13.73
C TRP A 6 33.44 24.42 13.37
N SER A 7 33.83 24.97 12.22
CA SER A 7 33.16 26.14 11.66
C SER A 7 31.89 25.71 10.91
N VAL A 8 30.76 26.11 11.44
CA VAL A 8 29.46 25.97 10.78
C VAL A 8 29.38 26.96 9.63
N ARG A 9 29.43 26.48 8.40
CA ARG A 9 29.11 27.28 7.20
C ARG A 9 27.58 27.16 6.95
N ALA A 10 26.89 28.27 7.10
CA ALA A 10 25.52 28.41 6.69
C ALA A 10 25.37 28.31 5.17
N PHE A 11 24.67 27.33 4.65
CA PHE A 11 24.27 27.23 3.25
C PHE A 11 22.97 27.98 3.03
N PRO A 12 22.81 28.73 1.93
CA PRO A 12 21.56 29.44 1.62
C PRO A 12 20.47 28.43 1.20
N LEU A 13 19.31 28.53 1.84
CA LEU A 13 18.09 27.81 1.50
C LEU A 13 17.67 28.10 0.05
N ARG A 14 17.90 27.17 -0.88
CA ARG A 14 17.28 27.20 -2.20
C ARG A 14 15.82 26.79 -2.08
N LYS A 15 14.92 27.67 -2.52
CA LYS A 15 13.47 27.38 -2.61
C LYS A 15 13.27 26.18 -3.55
N ALA A 16 12.63 25.12 -3.05
CA ALA A 16 12.24 23.97 -3.86
C ALA A 16 11.27 24.41 -4.97
N PRO A 17 11.40 23.88 -6.20
CA PRO A 17 10.46 24.18 -7.28
C PRO A 17 9.09 23.56 -7.00
N ARG A 18 8.09 24.41 -6.81
CA ARG A 18 6.69 24.03 -6.76
C ARG A 18 6.27 23.55 -8.15
N GLY A 19 6.00 22.24 -8.34
CA GLY A 19 5.45 21.74 -9.60
C GLY A 19 5.87 20.35 -10.06
N ALA A 20 6.73 19.62 -9.34
CA ALA A 20 7.20 18.30 -9.79
C ALA A 20 6.18 17.17 -9.58
N LEU A 21 5.33 17.22 -8.54
CA LEU A 21 4.32 16.20 -8.25
C LEU A 21 3.24 16.07 -9.34
N SER A 22 2.81 17.19 -9.95
CA SER A 22 1.73 17.13 -10.96
C SER A 22 2.19 16.56 -12.31
N ARG A 23 3.50 16.51 -12.60
CA ARG A 23 4.02 16.08 -13.91
C ARG A 23 4.27 14.57 -14.02
N ALA A 24 4.46 13.87 -12.90
CA ALA A 24 4.73 12.43 -12.91
C ALA A 24 3.46 11.59 -12.73
N ILE A 25 2.50 12.05 -11.93
CA ILE A 25 1.25 11.31 -11.63
C ILE A 25 0.27 11.36 -12.81
N LEU A 26 0.17 12.50 -13.48
CA LEU A 26 -0.82 12.72 -14.55
C LEU A 26 -0.67 11.75 -15.75
N PRO A 27 0.54 11.44 -16.28
CA PRO A 27 0.67 10.51 -17.40
C PRO A 27 0.39 9.05 -17.02
N ILE A 28 0.65 8.64 -15.76
CA ILE A 28 0.39 7.28 -15.28
C ILE A 28 -1.12 7.07 -15.12
N VAL A 29 -1.82 8.01 -14.51
CA VAL A 29 -3.29 7.98 -14.38
C VAL A 29 -3.96 8.01 -15.78
N LEU A 30 -3.42 8.79 -16.71
CA LEU A 30 -3.96 8.87 -18.09
C LEU A 30 -3.73 7.57 -18.86
N ALA A 31 -2.58 6.90 -18.70
CA ALA A 31 -2.29 5.61 -19.33
C ALA A 31 -3.21 4.50 -18.82
N VAL A 32 -3.53 4.51 -17.52
CA VAL A 32 -4.46 3.56 -16.89
C VAL A 32 -5.89 3.80 -17.39
N LEU A 33 -6.34 5.05 -17.48
CA LEU A 33 -7.65 5.39 -18.02
C LEU A 33 -7.80 4.98 -19.51
N VAL A 34 -6.73 5.06 -20.30
CA VAL A 34 -6.72 4.60 -21.71
C VAL A 34 -6.78 3.07 -21.79
N ALA A 35 -6.07 2.34 -20.90
CA ALA A 35 -6.13 0.88 -20.86
C ALA A 35 -7.52 0.36 -20.46
N ILE A 36 -8.19 1.03 -19.53
CA ILE A 36 -9.57 0.72 -19.10
C ILE A 36 -10.58 1.02 -20.22
N SER A 37 -10.34 2.07 -21.05
CA SER A 37 -11.23 2.44 -22.15
C SER A 37 -11.24 1.42 -23.31
N SER A 38 -10.18 0.64 -23.49
CA SER A 38 -10.08 -0.37 -24.54
C SER A 38 -10.75 -1.71 -24.21
N ALA A 39 -11.18 -1.93 -22.97
CA ALA A 39 -11.82 -3.18 -22.51
C ALA A 39 -13.35 -3.25 -22.78
N HIS A 40 -13.90 -2.45 -23.70
CA HIS A 40 -15.35 -2.32 -23.95
C HIS A 40 -16.00 -3.49 -24.70
N GLY A 41 -15.49 -4.71 -24.63
CA GLY A 41 -15.88 -5.80 -25.49
C GLY A 41 -16.48 -7.08 -24.88
N ALA A 42 -17.07 -7.10 -23.67
CA ALA A 42 -17.85 -8.26 -23.22
C ALA A 42 -18.79 -7.89 -22.06
N ALA A 43 -19.98 -7.37 -22.39
CA ALA A 43 -21.01 -7.10 -21.40
C ALA A 43 -21.84 -8.38 -21.14
N GLY A 44 -21.45 -9.19 -20.15
CA GLY A 44 -22.37 -10.07 -19.44
C GLY A 44 -23.39 -9.22 -18.67
N LYS A 45 -24.68 -9.54 -18.75
CA LYS A 45 -25.71 -8.91 -17.92
C LYS A 45 -25.41 -9.27 -16.46
N ARG A 46 -24.89 -8.32 -15.66
CA ARG A 46 -24.92 -8.44 -14.22
C ARG A 46 -26.38 -8.32 -13.77
N ALA A 47 -26.86 -9.32 -13.09
CA ALA A 47 -28.12 -9.20 -12.35
C ALA A 47 -27.82 -8.20 -11.22
N ASP A 48 -28.67 -7.17 -11.14
CA ASP A 48 -28.69 -6.19 -10.05
C ASP A 48 -29.22 -6.93 -8.81
N ASN A 49 -28.33 -7.62 -8.12
CA ASN A 49 -28.68 -8.36 -6.91
C ASN A 49 -27.94 -7.76 -5.73
N SER A 50 -28.74 -7.33 -4.78
CA SER A 50 -28.44 -6.96 -3.40
C SER A 50 -27.72 -5.61 -3.23
N GLY A 51 -28.25 -4.81 -2.31
CA GLY A 51 -27.64 -3.63 -1.75
C GLY A 51 -26.42 -3.95 -0.86
N GLU A 52 -25.69 -5.03 -1.14
CA GLU A 52 -24.49 -5.45 -0.43
C GLU A 52 -23.32 -4.54 -0.82
N VAL A 53 -22.63 -4.06 0.19
CA VAL A 53 -21.44 -3.23 0.03
C VAL A 53 -20.22 -4.14 -0.02
N ASP A 54 -19.51 -4.13 -1.13
CA ASP A 54 -18.19 -4.75 -1.22
C ASP A 54 -17.20 -3.95 -0.35
N THR A 55 -16.67 -4.60 0.68
CA THR A 55 -15.81 -3.97 1.68
C THR A 55 -14.33 -4.01 1.32
N GLU A 56 -13.91 -4.72 0.28
CA GLU A 56 -12.48 -4.90 -0.03
C GLU A 56 -11.73 -3.57 -0.08
N HIS A 57 -12.32 -2.53 -0.69
CA HIS A 57 -11.59 -1.30 -1.01
C HIS A 57 -12.05 -0.05 -0.27
N ILE A 58 -13.05 -0.14 0.61
CA ILE A 58 -13.66 1.05 1.24
C ILE A 58 -12.80 1.67 2.36
N PHE A 59 -11.70 1.03 2.80
CA PHE A 59 -10.95 1.40 3.98
C PHE A 59 -9.55 2.00 3.73
N GLY A 60 -9.06 2.10 2.51
CA GLY A 60 -7.75 2.66 2.20
C GLY A 60 -6.62 1.64 2.17
N PHE A 61 -5.65 1.71 3.08
CA PHE A 61 -4.60 0.69 3.24
C PHE A 61 -5.07 -0.54 4.00
N THR A 62 -5.99 -0.37 4.93
CA THR A 62 -6.74 -1.47 5.54
C THR A 62 -7.71 -2.01 4.50
N GLU A 63 -7.92 -3.32 4.46
CA GLU A 63 -8.80 -3.98 3.48
C GLU A 63 -9.92 -4.74 4.20
N GLY A 64 -11.08 -4.86 3.57
CA GLY A 64 -12.15 -5.72 4.00
C GLY A 64 -11.91 -7.20 3.66
N SER A 65 -12.81 -8.06 4.08
CA SER A 65 -12.70 -9.50 3.89
C SER A 65 -13.28 -10.00 2.55
N ASP A 66 -13.91 -9.12 1.75
CA ASP A 66 -14.49 -9.52 0.48
C ASP A 66 -13.45 -9.89 -0.56
N ILE A 67 -13.83 -10.82 -1.44
CA ILE A 67 -12.97 -11.34 -2.51
C ILE A 67 -13.70 -11.42 -3.86
N GLY A 68 -14.88 -10.79 -3.98
CA GLY A 68 -15.75 -10.87 -5.15
C GLY A 68 -16.55 -12.17 -5.23
N GLU A 69 -17.47 -12.23 -6.20
CA GLU A 69 -18.34 -13.38 -6.47
C GLU A 69 -17.66 -14.39 -7.43
N ALA A 70 -18.16 -15.63 -7.44
CA ALA A 70 -17.66 -16.66 -8.36
C ALA A 70 -17.74 -16.21 -9.82
N GLY A 71 -16.61 -16.23 -10.53
CA GLY A 71 -16.48 -15.81 -11.92
C GLY A 71 -16.17 -14.32 -12.12
N GLU A 72 -16.17 -13.51 -11.07
CA GLU A 72 -15.83 -12.10 -11.13
C GLU A 72 -14.36 -11.90 -11.55
N LYS A 73 -14.15 -10.91 -12.39
CA LYS A 73 -12.85 -10.44 -12.85
C LYS A 73 -12.70 -8.99 -12.49
N GLU A 74 -11.54 -8.62 -11.97
CA GLU A 74 -11.23 -7.23 -11.66
C GLU A 74 -9.85 -6.87 -12.20
N LEU A 75 -9.75 -5.67 -12.75
CA LEU A 75 -8.48 -5.04 -13.09
C LEU A 75 -8.34 -3.77 -12.28
N GLU A 76 -7.21 -3.59 -11.63
CA GLU A 76 -6.94 -2.38 -10.87
C GLU A 76 -5.52 -1.84 -11.07
N ALA A 77 -5.38 -0.55 -10.78
CA ALA A 77 -4.11 0.11 -10.59
C ALA A 77 -4.11 0.73 -9.18
N ASP A 78 -3.19 0.25 -8.34
CA ASP A 78 -2.97 0.72 -6.99
C ASP A 78 -1.65 1.48 -6.93
N SER A 79 -1.72 2.78 -6.66
CA SER A 79 -0.55 3.65 -6.57
C SER A 79 -0.32 4.04 -5.12
N THR A 80 0.85 3.71 -4.58
CA THR A 80 1.32 4.12 -3.25
C THR A 80 2.46 5.11 -3.39
N GLY A 81 2.23 6.33 -2.90
CA GLY A 81 3.24 7.36 -2.75
C GLY A 81 3.81 7.37 -1.34
N ARG A 82 5.14 7.45 -1.21
CA ARG A 82 5.89 7.51 0.05
C ARG A 82 6.72 8.78 0.07
N PHE A 83 6.59 9.58 1.13
CA PHE A 83 7.19 10.90 1.19
C PHE A 83 7.75 11.21 2.57
N GLY A 84 8.92 11.87 2.58
CA GLY A 84 9.48 12.47 3.77
C GLY A 84 10.32 11.52 4.62
N LYS A 85 11.63 11.51 4.34
CA LYS A 85 12.70 10.97 5.18
C LYS A 85 13.64 12.09 5.63
N PRO A 86 14.49 11.90 6.67
CA PRO A 86 15.38 12.91 7.18
C PRO A 86 16.46 13.30 6.15
N GLY A 87 16.83 14.56 6.17
CA GLY A 87 17.98 15.10 5.42
C GLY A 87 17.56 15.82 4.15
N GLY A 88 17.20 15.09 3.10
CA GLY A 88 16.96 15.63 1.75
C GLY A 88 15.52 15.64 1.31
N SER A 89 15.32 15.28 0.06
CA SER A 89 14.01 15.07 -0.57
C SER A 89 13.82 13.60 -0.89
N TYR A 90 12.81 12.99 -0.31
CA TYR A 90 12.41 11.60 -0.56
C TYR A 90 11.00 11.56 -1.10
N ASN A 91 10.86 11.15 -2.35
CA ASN A 91 9.60 10.97 -3.03
C ASN A 91 9.65 9.70 -3.87
N THR A 92 8.84 8.71 -3.52
CA THR A 92 8.68 7.49 -4.31
C THR A 92 7.22 7.26 -4.61
N VAL A 93 6.92 6.73 -5.79
CA VAL A 93 5.57 6.33 -6.18
C VAL A 93 5.67 4.97 -6.84
N ALA A 94 5.05 3.98 -6.23
CA ALA A 94 4.92 2.63 -6.77
C ALA A 94 3.50 2.42 -7.26
N THR A 95 3.33 1.88 -8.47
CA THR A 95 2.02 1.55 -9.04
C THR A 95 1.99 0.07 -9.38
N ALA A 96 1.15 -0.68 -8.68
CA ALA A 96 0.82 -2.06 -8.98
C ALA A 96 -0.33 -2.11 -10.00
N LEU A 97 -0.16 -2.88 -11.05
CA LEU A 97 -1.21 -3.29 -11.98
C LEU A 97 -1.61 -4.70 -11.59
N GLU A 98 -2.86 -4.89 -11.19
CA GLU A 98 -3.37 -6.15 -10.69
C GLU A 98 -4.52 -6.67 -11.56
N ALA A 99 -4.48 -7.98 -11.82
CA ALA A 99 -5.58 -8.71 -12.43
C ALA A 99 -6.05 -9.81 -11.46
N LYS A 100 -7.34 -9.78 -11.11
CA LYS A 100 -7.97 -10.67 -10.14
C LYS A 100 -9.00 -11.56 -10.82
N TYR A 101 -9.11 -12.79 -10.32
CA TYR A 101 -10.15 -13.75 -10.72
C TYR A 101 -10.67 -14.55 -9.51
N SER A 102 -11.97 -14.44 -9.25
CA SER A 102 -12.65 -15.17 -8.20
C SER A 102 -13.16 -16.51 -8.73
N PHE A 103 -12.47 -17.61 -8.39
CA PHE A 103 -12.83 -18.95 -8.83
C PHE A 103 -14.10 -19.46 -8.15
N SER A 104 -14.37 -18.96 -6.95
CA SER A 104 -15.58 -19.24 -6.17
C SER A 104 -15.78 -18.10 -5.18
N ASP A 105 -16.92 -18.08 -4.50
CA ASP A 105 -17.21 -17.12 -3.42
C ASP A 105 -16.26 -17.23 -2.22
N ARG A 106 -15.34 -18.22 -2.24
CA ARG A 106 -14.36 -18.46 -1.16
C ARG A 106 -12.91 -18.41 -1.61
N PHE A 107 -12.62 -18.39 -2.90
CA PHE A 107 -11.25 -18.46 -3.38
C PHE A 107 -11.02 -17.55 -4.57
N ARG A 108 -10.01 -16.67 -4.44
CA ARG A 108 -9.54 -15.76 -5.48
C ARG A 108 -8.04 -15.84 -5.67
N LEU A 109 -7.59 -15.73 -6.91
CA LEU A 109 -6.19 -15.48 -7.26
C LEU A 109 -6.07 -14.14 -7.96
N SER A 110 -4.95 -13.48 -7.71
CA SER A 110 -4.55 -12.32 -8.48
C SER A 110 -3.06 -12.38 -8.86
N ALA A 111 -2.71 -11.61 -9.90
CA ALA A 111 -1.34 -11.42 -10.36
C ALA A 111 -1.06 -9.93 -10.44
N ASN A 112 0.10 -9.52 -9.91
CA ASN A 112 0.54 -8.14 -9.81
C ASN A 112 1.86 -7.92 -10.54
N ALA A 113 2.01 -6.72 -11.13
CA ALA A 113 3.29 -6.18 -11.56
C ALA A 113 3.41 -4.72 -11.09
N THR A 114 4.44 -4.40 -10.33
CA THR A 114 4.66 -3.08 -9.74
C THR A 114 5.79 -2.35 -10.44
N VAL A 115 5.51 -1.14 -10.91
CA VAL A 115 6.50 -0.19 -11.42
C VAL A 115 6.63 0.95 -10.43
N ALA A 116 7.86 1.29 -10.04
CA ALA A 116 8.12 2.39 -9.12
C ALA A 116 8.94 3.50 -9.78
N TYR A 117 8.66 4.73 -9.37
CA TYR A 117 9.45 5.91 -9.69
C TYR A 117 10.08 6.45 -8.40
N TYR A 118 11.38 6.66 -8.43
CA TYR A 118 12.18 7.17 -7.33
C TYR A 118 12.71 8.57 -7.68
N ASP A 119 12.55 9.54 -6.77
CA ASP A 119 13.12 10.87 -6.81
C ASP A 119 13.68 11.19 -5.41
N ILE A 120 14.93 10.76 -5.20
CA ILE A 120 15.62 10.78 -3.91
C ILE A 120 16.86 11.67 -4.07
N THR A 121 17.03 12.65 -3.18
CA THR A 121 18.18 13.57 -3.21
C THR A 121 18.58 13.99 -1.80
N GLY A 122 19.82 13.73 -1.41
CA GLY A 122 20.42 14.17 -0.15
C GLY A 122 19.80 13.54 1.10
N VAL A 123 19.16 12.37 0.97
CA VAL A 123 18.60 11.63 2.10
C VAL A 123 19.70 10.86 2.81
N ASN A 124 19.70 10.92 4.15
CA ASN A 124 20.71 10.25 4.94
C ASN A 124 20.67 8.72 4.74
N GLY A 125 21.80 8.12 4.38
CA GLY A 125 21.93 6.67 4.23
C GLY A 125 21.34 6.09 2.94
N ILE A 126 20.83 6.93 2.02
CA ILE A 126 20.29 6.50 0.73
C ILE A 126 20.96 7.32 -0.37
N ASP A 127 21.46 6.65 -1.41
CA ASP A 127 22.08 7.30 -2.57
C ASP A 127 21.05 8.11 -3.37
N ASP A 128 21.51 9.24 -3.93
CA ASP A 128 20.70 10.06 -4.83
C ASP A 128 20.25 9.23 -6.03
N ARG A 129 18.92 9.25 -6.31
CA ARG A 129 18.36 8.43 -7.37
C ARG A 129 17.17 9.09 -8.03
N ARG A 130 17.17 9.09 -9.36
CA ARG A 130 16.05 9.56 -10.15
C ARG A 130 15.81 8.60 -11.31
N GLN A 131 14.91 7.65 -11.10
CA GLN A 131 14.62 6.59 -12.10
C GLN A 131 13.23 5.98 -11.94
N ALA A 132 12.76 5.33 -13.01
CA ALA A 132 11.68 4.37 -12.96
C ALA A 132 12.25 2.95 -13.09
N ALA A 133 11.67 1.99 -12.36
CA ALA A 133 12.09 0.60 -12.40
C ALA A 133 10.87 -0.33 -12.27
N LEU A 134 10.94 -1.53 -12.88
CA LEU A 134 10.10 -2.63 -12.46
C LEU A 134 10.53 -3.01 -11.04
N GLN A 135 9.64 -2.79 -10.07
CA GLN A 135 9.95 -3.02 -8.65
C GLN A 135 9.76 -4.48 -8.28
N SER A 136 8.57 -5.04 -8.60
CA SER A 136 8.26 -6.42 -8.21
C SER A 136 7.20 -7.05 -9.12
N VAL A 137 7.06 -8.37 -8.99
CA VAL A 137 5.90 -9.14 -9.43
C VAL A 137 5.44 -10.02 -8.28
N SER A 138 4.12 -10.25 -8.15
CA SER A 138 3.55 -11.07 -7.10
C SER A 138 2.30 -11.82 -7.56
N PHE A 139 1.89 -12.81 -6.76
CA PHE A 139 0.63 -13.52 -6.87
C PHE A 139 -0.03 -13.55 -5.50
N ASP A 140 -1.29 -13.09 -5.41
CA ASP A 140 -2.06 -13.14 -4.17
C ASP A 140 -3.13 -14.25 -4.26
N ALA A 141 -3.14 -15.13 -3.27
CA ALA A 141 -4.16 -16.15 -3.09
C ALA A 141 -4.96 -15.83 -1.83
N ARG A 142 -6.26 -15.58 -2.00
CA ARG A 142 -7.18 -15.28 -0.90
C ARG A 142 -8.18 -16.38 -0.69
N PHE A 143 -8.40 -16.70 0.58
CA PHE A 143 -9.40 -17.68 0.99
C PHE A 143 -10.32 -17.11 2.06
N ARG A 144 -11.61 -16.91 1.73
CA ARG A 144 -12.64 -16.43 2.64
C ARG A 144 -13.12 -17.58 3.54
N LEU A 145 -12.83 -17.47 4.83
CA LEU A 145 -13.24 -18.43 5.86
C LEU A 145 -14.67 -18.18 6.31
N PHE A 146 -14.99 -16.92 6.59
CA PHE A 146 -16.31 -16.49 7.03
C PHE A 146 -16.79 -15.35 6.15
N ASP A 147 -18.04 -15.45 5.76
CA ASP A 147 -18.78 -14.41 5.07
C ASP A 147 -19.59 -13.62 6.10
N ARG A 148 -19.46 -12.28 6.11
CA ARG A 148 -20.15 -11.42 7.08
C ARG A 148 -21.67 -11.46 6.98
N GLU A 149 -22.24 -11.88 5.85
CA GLU A 149 -23.69 -12.07 5.71
C GLU A 149 -24.21 -13.25 6.51
N HIS A 150 -23.36 -14.28 6.65
CA HIS A 150 -23.73 -15.55 7.28
C HIS A 150 -23.05 -15.79 8.63
N ALA A 151 -22.13 -14.87 9.03
CA ALA A 151 -21.38 -14.94 10.27
C ALA A 151 -21.33 -13.56 10.96
N PRO A 152 -20.97 -13.49 12.25
CA PRO A 152 -20.88 -12.22 12.97
C PRO A 152 -19.85 -11.22 12.40
N PHE A 153 -18.94 -11.68 11.57
CA PHE A 153 -17.90 -10.89 10.88
C PHE A 153 -17.40 -11.67 9.65
N GLY A 154 -16.87 -10.95 8.68
CA GLY A 154 -16.14 -11.51 7.56
C GLY A 154 -14.71 -11.84 7.95
N LEU A 155 -14.11 -12.89 7.39
CA LEU A 155 -12.73 -13.28 7.63
C LEU A 155 -12.13 -13.92 6.39
N THR A 156 -11.03 -13.34 5.92
CA THR A 156 -10.27 -13.82 4.77
C THR A 156 -8.78 -13.96 5.14
N LEU A 157 -8.17 -15.05 4.70
CA LEU A 157 -6.73 -15.25 4.74
C LEU A 157 -6.14 -14.97 3.36
N SER A 158 -4.97 -14.35 3.32
CA SER A 158 -4.23 -14.07 2.11
C SER A 158 -2.77 -14.49 2.25
N VAL A 159 -2.20 -14.98 1.14
CA VAL A 159 -0.76 -15.20 0.99
C VAL A 159 -0.34 -14.65 -0.37
N GLU A 160 0.68 -13.78 -0.33
CA GLU A 160 1.19 -13.09 -1.52
C GLU A 160 2.70 -13.26 -1.64
N PRO A 161 3.21 -14.37 -2.23
CA PRO A 161 4.61 -14.48 -2.59
C PRO A 161 4.98 -13.46 -3.66
N HIS A 162 6.14 -12.84 -3.50
CA HIS A 162 6.63 -11.83 -4.43
C HIS A 162 8.12 -12.00 -4.76
N ARG A 163 8.50 -11.47 -5.92
CA ARG A 163 9.87 -11.29 -6.36
C ARG A 163 10.11 -9.83 -6.70
N GLY A 164 11.08 -9.20 -6.01
CA GLY A 164 11.53 -7.85 -6.27
C GLY A 164 12.78 -7.81 -7.16
N PHE A 165 12.90 -6.72 -7.93
CA PHE A 165 14.00 -6.41 -8.84
C PHE A 165 14.68 -5.09 -8.48
N ALA A 166 14.05 -4.28 -7.62
CA ALA A 166 14.57 -3.07 -7.05
C ALA A 166 14.15 -2.97 -5.59
N ASP A 167 15.08 -2.55 -4.74
CA ASP A 167 14.80 -2.26 -3.34
C ASP A 167 13.72 -1.19 -3.19
N GLU A 168 12.77 -1.41 -2.32
CA GLU A 168 11.58 -0.60 -2.21
C GLU A 168 11.88 0.81 -1.69
N MET A 169 12.84 0.95 -0.80
CA MET A 169 13.21 2.21 -0.17
C MET A 169 14.17 3.02 -1.02
N SER A 170 15.22 2.39 -1.56
CA SER A 170 16.30 3.08 -2.26
C SER A 170 16.17 3.06 -3.78
N GLY A 171 15.39 2.12 -4.34
CA GLY A 171 15.35 1.85 -5.77
C GLY A 171 16.63 1.22 -6.32
N GLU A 172 17.54 0.75 -5.46
CA GLU A 172 18.73 0.04 -5.90
C GLU A 172 18.33 -1.28 -6.56
N PRO A 173 18.98 -1.67 -7.69
CA PRO A 173 18.74 -2.99 -8.28
C PRO A 173 19.01 -4.11 -7.28
N ALA A 174 18.04 -4.99 -7.09
CA ALA A 174 18.08 -6.04 -6.08
C ALA A 174 17.54 -7.36 -6.63
N ASP A 175 17.87 -8.45 -5.96
CA ASP A 175 17.20 -9.75 -6.06
C ASP A 175 16.51 -9.99 -4.72
N GLN A 176 15.19 -9.78 -4.68
CA GLN A 176 14.36 -9.84 -3.50
C GLN A 176 13.37 -10.98 -3.61
N TYR A 177 13.14 -11.66 -2.50
CA TYR A 177 12.15 -12.73 -2.38
C TYR A 177 11.48 -12.63 -1.02
N GLY A 178 10.17 -12.63 -1.01
CA GLY A 178 9.37 -12.58 0.20
C GLY A 178 7.97 -13.14 -0.01
N ALA A 179 7.20 -13.08 1.05
CA ALA A 179 5.78 -13.38 1.00
C ALA A 179 5.05 -12.58 2.09
N GLU A 180 3.95 -11.91 1.73
CA GLU A 180 3.06 -11.31 2.71
C GLU A 180 1.96 -12.30 3.09
N PHE A 181 1.72 -12.45 4.39
CA PHE A 181 0.63 -13.22 4.97
C PHE A 181 -0.33 -12.24 5.64
N ARG A 182 -1.62 -12.28 5.27
CA ARG A 182 -2.63 -11.37 5.81
C ARG A 182 -3.82 -12.11 6.42
N VAL A 183 -4.32 -11.54 7.50
CA VAL A 183 -5.62 -11.84 8.08
C VAL A 183 -6.46 -10.60 7.93
N LEU A 184 -7.53 -10.68 7.15
CA LEU A 184 -8.44 -9.59 6.85
C LEU A 184 -9.79 -9.90 7.51
N ALA A 185 -10.23 -9.04 8.40
CA ALA A 185 -11.53 -9.18 9.06
C ALA A 185 -12.32 -7.89 8.93
N ASP A 186 -13.60 -8.00 8.72
CA ASP A 186 -14.49 -6.86 8.71
C ASP A 186 -15.86 -7.16 9.32
N ARG A 187 -16.57 -6.10 9.65
CA ARG A 187 -17.92 -6.19 10.18
C ARG A 187 -18.73 -4.96 9.81
N GLU A 188 -19.97 -5.20 9.49
CA GLU A 188 -20.97 -4.16 9.41
C GLU A 188 -21.48 -3.82 10.83
N LEU A 189 -21.24 -2.57 11.25
CA LEU A 189 -21.64 -2.08 12.58
C LEU A 189 -23.04 -1.47 12.56
N ILE A 190 -23.40 -0.81 11.47
CA ILE A 190 -24.72 -0.26 11.20
C ILE A 190 -25.09 -0.71 9.78
N PRO A 191 -26.20 -1.46 9.61
CA PRO A 191 -26.60 -2.03 8.33
C PRO A 191 -26.58 -1.02 7.18
N GLY A 192 -25.87 -1.35 6.09
CA GLY A 192 -25.67 -0.55 4.88
C GLY A 192 -24.94 0.77 5.09
N ARG A 193 -24.44 1.08 6.31
CA ARG A 193 -23.99 2.43 6.60
C ARG A 193 -22.61 2.56 7.24
N LEU A 194 -22.29 1.74 8.22
CA LEU A 194 -21.01 1.85 8.95
C LEU A 194 -20.33 0.50 9.00
N PHE A 195 -19.12 0.47 8.51
CA PHE A 195 -18.28 -0.72 8.44
C PHE A 195 -16.98 -0.50 9.23
N ALA A 196 -16.50 -1.58 9.85
CA ALA A 196 -15.20 -1.62 10.51
C ALA A 196 -14.36 -2.75 9.92
N ALA A 197 -13.06 -2.53 9.77
CA ALA A 197 -12.11 -3.55 9.38
C ALA A 197 -10.94 -3.62 10.35
N PHE A 198 -10.33 -4.81 10.42
CA PHE A 198 -9.13 -5.10 11.18
C PHE A 198 -8.24 -6.03 10.38
N ASN A 199 -6.98 -5.64 10.19
CA ASN A 199 -5.99 -6.42 9.47
C ASN A 199 -4.78 -6.72 10.34
N ILE A 200 -4.20 -7.91 10.13
CA ILE A 200 -2.85 -8.26 10.57
C ILE A 200 -2.10 -8.70 9.33
N SER A 201 -0.91 -8.16 9.11
CA SER A 201 0.00 -8.62 8.06
C SER A 201 1.37 -8.99 8.64
N TYR A 202 2.02 -9.95 8.02
CA TYR A 202 3.38 -10.35 8.31
C TYR A 202 4.12 -10.64 7.01
N GLU A 203 5.20 -9.91 6.79
CA GLU A 203 5.97 -9.96 5.54
C GLU A 203 7.46 -10.21 5.82
N PRO A 204 7.92 -11.47 5.82
CA PRO A 204 9.33 -11.82 5.82
C PRO A 204 9.92 -11.72 4.42
N GLU A 205 11.10 -11.11 4.33
CA GLU A 205 11.76 -10.79 3.08
C GLU A 205 13.27 -10.97 3.15
N GLN A 206 13.87 -11.42 2.04
CA GLN A 206 15.30 -11.44 1.83
C GLN A 206 15.64 -10.66 0.57
N THR A 207 16.45 -9.62 0.71
CA THR A 207 16.91 -8.72 -0.36
C THR A 207 18.42 -8.82 -0.51
N ARG A 208 18.89 -9.11 -1.73
CA ARG A 208 20.30 -9.02 -2.10
C ARG A 208 20.50 -7.82 -3.02
N LEU A 209 21.17 -6.79 -2.52
CA LEU A 209 21.53 -5.60 -3.29
C LEU A 209 22.58 -5.98 -4.35
N ARG A 210 22.34 -5.63 -5.62
CA ARG A 210 23.25 -6.02 -6.71
C ARG A 210 24.50 -5.18 -6.76
N GLY A 211 24.45 -3.94 -6.27
CA GLY A 211 25.60 -3.04 -6.25
C GLY A 211 26.64 -3.45 -5.22
N SER A 212 26.24 -3.61 -3.97
CA SER A 212 27.11 -3.99 -2.84
C SER A 212 27.32 -5.49 -2.72
N GLY A 213 26.35 -6.30 -3.18
CA GLY A 213 26.28 -7.75 -2.92
C GLY A 213 25.79 -8.08 -1.51
N GLU A 214 25.43 -7.09 -0.72
CA GLU A 214 24.89 -7.23 0.63
C GLU A 214 23.56 -8.01 0.60
N THR A 215 23.35 -8.85 1.60
CA THR A 215 22.09 -9.57 1.77
C THR A 215 21.44 -9.14 3.07
N LEU A 216 20.30 -8.49 2.96
CA LEU A 216 19.44 -8.08 4.05
C LEU A 216 18.37 -9.16 4.26
N ARG A 217 18.00 -9.37 5.51
CA ARG A 217 16.87 -10.23 5.90
C ARG A 217 16.05 -9.44 6.88
N GLU A 218 14.81 -9.21 6.54
CA GLU A 218 13.93 -8.31 7.27
C GLU A 218 12.54 -8.90 7.38
N SER A 219 11.76 -8.41 8.31
CA SER A 219 10.34 -8.69 8.32
C SER A 219 9.56 -7.51 8.85
N THR A 220 8.34 -7.31 8.31
CA THR A 220 7.41 -6.28 8.76
C THR A 220 6.17 -6.94 9.33
N LEU A 221 5.76 -6.52 10.54
CA LEU A 221 4.47 -6.85 11.14
C LEU A 221 3.57 -5.62 11.07
N GLY A 222 2.44 -5.74 10.39
CA GLY A 222 1.41 -4.71 10.30
C GLY A 222 0.17 -5.06 11.11
N ILE A 223 -0.38 -4.06 11.80
CA ILE A 223 -1.71 -4.15 12.44
C ILE A 223 -2.47 -2.89 12.02
N GLY A 224 -3.64 -3.08 11.41
CA GLY A 224 -4.50 -2.00 10.93
C GLY A 224 -5.92 -2.10 11.47
N ALA A 225 -6.54 -0.96 11.70
CA ALA A 225 -7.97 -0.87 11.99
C ALA A 225 -8.55 0.34 11.25
N ALA A 226 -9.76 0.20 10.72
CA ALA A 226 -10.42 1.26 9.96
C ALA A 226 -11.92 1.28 10.21
N LEU A 227 -12.49 2.46 10.00
CA LEU A 227 -13.93 2.69 9.94
C LEU A 227 -14.26 3.40 8.63
N ALA A 228 -15.31 2.96 7.95
CA ALA A 228 -15.83 3.58 6.74
C ALA A 228 -17.35 3.78 6.87
N MET A 229 -17.80 5.00 6.59
CA MET A 229 -19.21 5.39 6.66
C MET A 229 -19.72 5.79 5.29
N GLN A 230 -20.83 5.20 4.88
CA GLN A 230 -21.55 5.62 3.68
C GLN A 230 -22.21 6.98 3.93
N VAL A 231 -21.78 7.99 3.18
CA VAL A 231 -22.29 9.37 3.30
C VAL A 231 -23.24 9.75 2.17
N MET A 232 -23.12 9.08 1.03
CA MET A 232 -24.02 9.16 -0.12
C MET A 232 -24.13 7.77 -0.75
N PRO A 233 -25.16 7.49 -1.56
CA PRO A 233 -25.14 6.27 -2.37
C PRO A 233 -23.79 6.15 -3.11
N ASN A 234 -23.13 5.01 -2.96
CA ASN A 234 -21.85 4.71 -3.60
C ASN A 234 -20.64 5.56 -3.15
N VAL A 235 -20.72 6.33 -2.05
CA VAL A 235 -19.60 7.13 -1.52
C VAL A 235 -19.38 6.83 -0.04
N PHE A 236 -18.17 6.44 0.30
CA PHE A 236 -17.72 6.22 1.67
C PHE A 236 -16.61 7.18 2.03
N ILE A 237 -16.67 7.70 3.25
CA ILE A 237 -15.56 8.40 3.90
C ILE A 237 -15.22 7.67 5.18
N GLY A 238 -13.94 7.67 5.54
CA GLY A 238 -13.50 6.91 6.69
C GLY A 238 -12.20 7.44 7.27
N ALA A 239 -11.69 6.67 8.21
CA ALA A 239 -10.37 6.87 8.78
C ALA A 239 -9.77 5.52 9.15
N GLU A 240 -8.45 5.45 9.10
CA GLU A 240 -7.71 4.27 9.51
C GLU A 240 -6.54 4.62 10.43
N ALA A 241 -6.15 3.64 11.25
CA ALA A 241 -4.95 3.69 12.07
C ALA A 241 -4.16 2.39 11.82
N ARG A 242 -2.84 2.51 11.58
CA ARG A 242 -1.97 1.37 11.27
C ARG A 242 -0.69 1.47 12.10
N ASN A 243 -0.31 0.39 12.76
CA ASN A 243 0.99 0.23 13.38
C ASN A 243 1.82 -0.75 12.55
N LEU A 244 2.97 -0.28 12.07
CA LEU A 244 3.94 -1.08 11.34
C LEU A 244 5.17 -1.28 12.23
N ARG A 245 5.72 -2.50 12.27
CA ARG A 245 6.91 -2.84 13.03
C ARG A 245 7.92 -3.52 12.11
N HIS A 246 9.11 -2.97 12.07
CA HIS A 246 10.24 -3.52 11.34
C HIS A 246 11.13 -4.36 12.26
N TYR A 247 11.62 -5.48 11.74
CA TYR A 247 12.52 -6.40 12.44
C TYR A 247 13.69 -6.78 11.55
N ASP A 248 14.90 -6.77 12.14
CA ASP A 248 16.10 -7.31 11.52
C ASP A 248 16.05 -8.84 11.56
N GLY A 249 15.80 -9.48 10.42
CA GLY A 249 15.65 -10.93 10.29
C GLY A 249 14.25 -11.36 9.89
N LEU A 250 14.16 -12.62 9.45
CA LEU A 250 12.89 -13.22 8.97
C LEU A 250 11.88 -13.52 10.08
N GLY A 251 12.28 -13.43 11.35
CA GLY A 251 11.40 -13.64 12.51
C GLY A 251 11.15 -12.34 13.25
N LEU A 252 10.22 -12.35 14.23
CA LEU A 252 9.85 -11.19 15.03
C LEU A 252 10.80 -10.97 16.23
N ASN A 253 12.10 -11.17 16.07
CA ASN A 253 13.08 -11.19 17.17
C ASN A 253 14.14 -10.09 17.10
N GLY A 254 14.31 -9.40 16.05
CA GLY A 254 15.27 -8.30 15.89
C GLY A 254 14.55 -6.97 15.74
N PHE A 255 13.89 -6.46 16.79
CA PHE A 255 13.11 -5.21 16.69
C PHE A 255 14.00 -4.05 16.22
N GLY A 256 13.75 -3.54 15.02
CA GLY A 256 14.42 -2.40 14.40
C GLY A 256 13.70 -1.07 14.64
N GLY A 257 12.38 -1.08 14.59
CA GLY A 257 11.58 0.11 14.82
C GLY A 257 10.09 -0.09 14.59
N GLN A 258 9.33 0.98 14.79
CA GLN A 258 7.88 0.98 14.56
C GLN A 258 7.33 2.36 14.24
N ALA A 259 6.24 2.39 13.50
CA ALA A 259 5.52 3.60 13.12
C ALA A 259 4.01 3.44 13.31
N LEU A 260 3.37 4.44 13.92
CA LEU A 260 1.91 4.56 13.98
C LEU A 260 1.46 5.60 12.97
N TYR A 261 0.65 5.18 12.03
CA TYR A 261 0.01 6.00 11.02
C TYR A 261 -1.45 6.21 11.32
N ILE A 262 -1.96 7.40 11.04
CA ILE A 262 -3.40 7.71 11.09
C ILE A 262 -3.73 8.55 9.87
N GLY A 263 -4.90 8.32 9.27
CA GLY A 263 -5.33 9.15 8.16
C GLY A 263 -6.75 8.91 7.68
N PRO A 264 -7.28 9.86 6.88
CA PRO A 264 -8.58 9.74 6.24
C PRO A 264 -8.55 8.77 5.07
N THR A 265 -9.71 8.20 4.78
CA THR A 265 -9.96 7.34 3.63
C THR A 265 -11.19 7.81 2.86
N PHE A 266 -11.19 7.53 1.56
CA PHE A 266 -12.27 7.85 0.65
C PHE A 266 -12.47 6.70 -0.34
N TYR A 267 -13.73 6.39 -0.63
CA TYR A 267 -14.09 5.42 -1.67
C TYR A 267 -15.34 5.88 -2.40
N ALA A 268 -15.37 5.68 -3.71
CA ALA A 268 -16.57 5.91 -4.52
C ALA A 268 -16.66 4.92 -5.68
N THR A 269 -17.89 4.51 -6.03
CA THR A 269 -18.16 3.74 -7.24
C THR A 269 -18.85 4.59 -8.30
N PHE A 270 -18.58 4.28 -9.57
CA PHE A 270 -19.14 4.95 -10.75
C PHE A 270 -19.82 3.91 -11.65
N GLY A 271 -21.15 3.93 -11.63
CA GLY A 271 -21.94 2.85 -12.21
C GLY A 271 -21.69 1.52 -11.46
N ALA A 272 -21.95 0.40 -12.14
CA ALA A 272 -21.79 -0.93 -11.55
C ALA A 272 -20.37 -1.53 -11.66
N ARG A 273 -19.43 -0.82 -12.28
CA ARG A 273 -18.14 -1.41 -12.67
C ARG A 273 -16.91 -0.71 -12.10
N TYR A 274 -16.93 0.61 -12.05
CA TYR A 274 -15.71 1.37 -11.76
C TYR A 274 -15.70 1.85 -10.31
N PHE A 275 -14.53 1.85 -9.72
CA PHE A 275 -14.34 2.42 -8.39
C PHE A 275 -13.05 3.19 -8.28
N ILE A 276 -13.00 4.07 -7.30
CA ILE A 276 -11.82 4.80 -6.86
C ILE A 276 -11.74 4.72 -5.34
N SER A 277 -10.54 4.45 -4.82
CA SER A 277 -10.22 4.51 -3.40
C SER A 277 -9.01 5.42 -3.20
N ALA A 278 -9.00 6.18 -2.12
CA ALA A 278 -7.88 7.04 -1.76
C ALA A 278 -7.68 7.05 -0.23
N ALA A 279 -6.42 7.13 0.19
CA ALA A 279 -6.06 7.29 1.59
C ALA A 279 -4.82 8.19 1.72
N TRP A 280 -4.72 8.90 2.85
CA TRP A 280 -3.53 9.66 3.20
C TRP A 280 -3.20 9.46 4.66
N ASN A 281 -2.16 8.70 4.92
CA ASN A 281 -1.70 8.37 6.26
C ASN A 281 -0.47 9.19 6.63
N VAL A 282 -0.47 9.71 7.85
CA VAL A 282 0.65 10.47 8.41
C VAL A 282 1.19 9.69 9.60
N GLN A 283 2.50 9.50 9.67
CA GLN A 283 3.15 8.95 10.85
C GLN A 283 3.01 9.96 12.00
N VAL A 284 2.21 9.60 13.02
CA VAL A 284 1.93 10.46 14.19
C VAL A 284 2.82 10.11 15.37
N TRP A 285 3.33 8.88 15.40
CA TRP A 285 4.25 8.39 16.42
C TRP A 285 5.14 7.28 15.84
N GLY A 286 6.33 7.12 16.36
CA GLY A 286 7.25 6.06 15.99
C GLY A 286 8.39 5.93 16.99
N ALA A 287 9.12 4.82 16.90
CA ALA A 287 10.31 4.57 17.73
C ALA A 287 11.29 3.69 16.96
N VAL A 288 12.52 4.18 16.81
CA VAL A 288 13.66 3.41 16.29
C VAL A 288 14.34 2.71 17.46
N ALA A 289 14.76 1.47 17.30
CA ALA A 289 15.48 0.74 18.32
C ALA A 289 16.76 1.51 18.75
N GLY A 290 16.90 1.73 20.06
CA GLY A 290 18.05 2.46 20.60
C GLY A 290 18.05 3.98 20.39
N SER A 291 16.98 4.56 19.85
CA SER A 291 16.83 6.01 19.63
C SER A 291 15.70 6.59 20.49
N SER A 292 15.80 7.91 20.78
CA SER A 292 14.78 8.66 21.55
C SER A 292 13.89 9.55 20.68
N GLY A 293 13.88 9.34 19.35
CA GLY A 293 13.05 10.09 18.41
C GLY A 293 11.54 9.86 18.63
N ALA A 294 10.71 10.85 18.25
CA ALA A 294 9.25 10.73 18.32
C ALA A 294 8.63 10.04 17.09
N LEU A 295 9.43 9.83 16.06
CA LEU A 295 9.04 9.20 14.79
C LEU A 295 10.15 8.23 14.37
N ASP A 296 9.77 7.18 13.67
CA ASP A 296 10.68 6.27 12.99
C ASP A 296 10.72 6.65 11.50
N LEU A 297 11.66 7.51 11.13
CA LEU A 297 11.88 7.89 9.74
C LEU A 297 13.10 7.19 9.12
N ASP A 298 13.76 6.32 9.88
CA ASP A 298 14.82 5.45 9.38
C ASP A 298 14.21 4.27 8.61
N ASN A 299 13.27 3.56 9.24
CA ASN A 299 12.60 2.40 8.63
C ASN A 299 11.37 2.78 7.81
N PHE A 300 10.72 3.92 8.08
CA PHE A 300 9.45 4.32 7.47
C PHE A 300 9.47 5.76 6.96
N GLU A 301 8.44 6.17 6.23
CA GLU A 301 8.25 7.51 5.72
C GLU A 301 7.28 8.33 6.58
N ARG A 302 7.33 9.66 6.46
CA ARG A 302 6.42 10.57 7.18
C ARG A 302 4.99 10.47 6.66
N HIS A 303 4.82 10.30 5.34
CA HIS A 303 3.52 10.29 4.67
C HIS A 303 3.41 9.11 3.72
N LEU A 304 2.29 8.41 3.79
CA LEU A 304 1.85 7.41 2.83
C LEU A 304 0.56 7.88 2.17
N VAL A 305 0.53 7.88 0.84
CA VAL A 305 -0.66 8.26 0.05
C VAL A 305 -1.01 7.11 -0.85
N LYS A 306 -2.26 6.66 -0.82
CA LYS A 306 -2.77 5.60 -1.68
C LYS A 306 -3.82 6.15 -2.62
N LEU A 307 -3.75 5.76 -3.88
CA LEU A 307 -4.78 5.97 -4.88
C LEU A 307 -4.98 4.68 -5.65
N ARG A 308 -6.17 4.13 -5.58
CA ARG A 308 -6.56 2.91 -6.30
C ARG A 308 -7.71 3.22 -7.24
N VAL A 309 -7.64 2.72 -8.45
CA VAL A 309 -8.72 2.76 -9.44
C VAL A 309 -8.90 1.37 -10.03
N GLY A 310 -10.13 0.92 -10.17
CA GLY A 310 -10.40 -0.41 -10.66
C GLY A 310 -11.69 -0.53 -11.47
N ALA A 311 -11.79 -1.67 -12.14
CA ALA A 311 -12.95 -2.05 -12.93
C ALA A 311 -13.26 -3.54 -12.75
N ARG A 312 -14.54 -3.86 -12.55
CA ARG A 312 -15.10 -5.20 -12.40
C ARG A 312 -15.85 -5.64 -13.64
N PHE A 313 -15.80 -6.94 -13.96
CA PHE A 313 -16.35 -7.52 -15.19
C PHE A 313 -17.11 -8.82 -14.93
#